data_eaed31c825739d6fde5080b949024897
#
_entry.id   eaed31c825739d6fde5080b949024897
#
_cell.length_a   1.000
_cell.length_b   1.000
_cell.length_c   1.000
_cell.angle_alpha   90.00
_cell.angle_beta   90.00
_cell.angle_gamma   90.00
#
_symmetry.space_group_name_H-M   'P 1'
#
loop_
_entity.id
_entity.type
_entity.pdbx_description
1 polymer ?
#
loop_
_entity_poly.entity_id
_entity_poly.type
_entity_poly.pdbx_seq_one_letter_code
_entity_poly.pdbx_strand_id
1 'polypeptide(L)'
;MSALPCPVADPFAVAHQAYATMTEFLRSEEARQVKHSELERQLEGMGRELLRKLLQAHLDMHQPGKAVEPVRDAAGKTLTPTPVHVRSLESIFGEVEVARTGYGAAGTPSLHPLDGALNLPPEKYSLEVRRRVAIEAAKSSFDEGVKTLEVYTGAHVPKRQFEELVKRAAQDFEAFYAERQAGARADPHAASILVLTVDGKGVVMRPEDLREPTQRAAAARTQTFTARLGSGRRQHAKRMAAVAAIYTVEPYVRTPEEILPDSPRVQEKESARPRPEHKRVWASLAHSPEAVIQEMFDEAAHRDPKGQKRWVALVDGNLPQIDHLQQIAEERNIPLIIVVDFIHVAQYVWKAAGALFPNQEFAADRWTRGRLLEILRGKASLVAAGMRRSATLREMAAAERKPVDGCADYLLNYSPYLQYDKALAEGVPIATGVIEGACRHLVKDRMNLTGARWSLTGAEAVLRLRALRSSNDFDAYWEFHEQQEYERQHASHYADHHVPETVPSVASSSRPSPRGRLKIVRKEERS
;
A
#
# COMPACT_ATOMS: atom_id res chain seq x y z
N MET A 1 -45.17 -17.49 50.18
CA MET A 1 -44.95 -18.05 48.83
C MET A 1 -43.88 -17.19 48.14
N SER A 2 -42.65 -17.69 48.12
CA SER A 2 -41.52 -17.01 47.44
C SER A 2 -41.71 -17.19 45.93
N ALA A 3 -41.84 -16.08 45.18
CA ALA A 3 -41.90 -16.12 43.74
C ALA A 3 -40.54 -16.65 43.23
N LEU A 4 -40.57 -17.78 42.51
CA LEU A 4 -39.41 -18.28 41.79
C LEU A 4 -38.93 -17.19 40.82
N PRO A 5 -37.61 -16.89 40.73
CA PRO A 5 -37.09 -15.94 39.78
C PRO A 5 -37.48 -16.42 38.38
N CYS A 6 -38.06 -15.52 37.59
CA CYS A 6 -38.31 -15.76 36.17
C CYS A 6 -37.00 -16.17 35.50
N PRO A 7 -36.95 -17.27 34.73
CA PRO A 7 -35.70 -17.67 34.08
C PRO A 7 -35.21 -16.52 33.17
N VAL A 8 -34.02 -16.03 33.42
CA VAL A 8 -33.36 -15.05 32.53
C VAL A 8 -33.32 -15.71 31.16
N ALA A 9 -33.97 -15.10 30.17
CA ALA A 9 -33.99 -15.63 28.81
C ALA A 9 -32.55 -15.73 28.32
N ASP A 10 -32.16 -16.89 27.79
CA ASP A 10 -30.83 -17.12 27.23
C ASP A 10 -30.56 -16.13 26.09
N PRO A 11 -29.56 -15.24 26.20
CA PRO A 11 -29.22 -14.26 25.16
C PRO A 11 -28.89 -14.92 23.82
N PHE A 12 -28.39 -16.15 23.85
CA PHE A 12 -27.98 -16.92 22.67
C PHE A 12 -29.04 -17.87 22.11
N ALA A 13 -30.27 -17.83 22.63
CA ALA A 13 -31.35 -18.73 22.21
C ALA A 13 -31.56 -18.77 20.69
N VAL A 14 -31.48 -17.60 20.02
CA VAL A 14 -31.62 -17.49 18.55
C VAL A 14 -30.43 -18.14 17.81
N ALA A 15 -29.23 -18.04 18.36
CA ALA A 15 -28.05 -18.71 17.82
C ALA A 15 -28.09 -20.21 18.05
N HIS A 16 -28.53 -20.67 19.23
CA HIS A 16 -28.74 -22.09 19.52
C HIS A 16 -29.78 -22.71 18.58
N GLN A 17 -30.86 -22.00 18.26
CA GLN A 17 -31.84 -22.45 17.28
C GLN A 17 -31.23 -22.57 15.88
N ALA A 18 -30.40 -21.63 15.46
CA ALA A 18 -29.71 -21.70 14.16
C ALA A 18 -28.74 -22.89 14.09
N TYR A 19 -28.00 -23.15 15.17
CA TYR A 19 -27.15 -24.33 15.29
C TYR A 19 -27.95 -25.62 15.22
N ALA A 20 -29.08 -25.72 15.93
CA ALA A 20 -30.00 -26.87 15.90
C ALA A 20 -30.50 -27.11 14.47
N THR A 21 -30.96 -26.06 13.78
CA THR A 21 -31.43 -26.14 12.39
C THR A 21 -30.32 -26.66 11.45
N MET A 22 -29.10 -26.16 11.61
CA MET A 22 -27.95 -26.62 10.80
C MET A 22 -27.64 -28.11 11.05
N THR A 23 -27.65 -28.54 12.30
CA THR A 23 -27.38 -29.94 12.65
C THR A 23 -28.54 -30.90 12.26
N GLU A 24 -29.79 -30.44 12.28
CA GLU A 24 -30.96 -31.17 11.77
C GLU A 24 -30.84 -31.34 10.25
N PHE A 25 -30.51 -30.27 9.52
CA PHE A 25 -30.27 -30.35 8.07
C PHE A 25 -29.21 -31.39 7.76
N LEU A 26 -28.04 -31.38 8.44
CA LEU A 26 -26.96 -32.35 8.20
C LEU A 26 -27.36 -33.80 8.47
N ARG A 27 -28.38 -34.05 9.32
CA ARG A 27 -28.93 -35.39 9.60
C ARG A 27 -29.99 -35.82 8.60
N SER A 28 -30.51 -34.88 7.80
CA SER A 28 -31.63 -35.12 6.89
C SER A 28 -31.23 -36.01 5.70
N GLU A 29 -32.23 -36.64 5.08
CA GLU A 29 -32.04 -37.37 3.84
C GLU A 29 -31.64 -36.44 2.68
N GLU A 30 -32.14 -35.23 2.69
CA GLU A 30 -31.79 -34.19 1.72
C GLU A 30 -30.26 -33.93 1.71
N ALA A 31 -29.65 -33.69 2.88
CA ALA A 31 -28.22 -33.46 2.99
C ALA A 31 -27.37 -34.66 2.54
N ARG A 32 -27.88 -35.89 2.72
CA ARG A 32 -27.19 -37.12 2.25
C ARG A 32 -27.14 -37.23 0.72
N GLN A 33 -28.11 -36.64 0.03
CA GLN A 33 -28.21 -36.68 -1.43
C GLN A 33 -27.45 -35.51 -2.09
N VAL A 34 -27.11 -34.45 -1.34
CA VAL A 34 -26.39 -33.28 -1.83
C VAL A 34 -24.91 -33.64 -2.14
N LYS A 35 -24.39 -33.16 -3.26
CA LYS A 35 -22.97 -33.30 -3.58
C LYS A 35 -22.11 -32.52 -2.59
N HIS A 36 -20.92 -33.04 -2.29
CA HIS A 36 -19.99 -32.47 -1.31
C HIS A 36 -19.79 -30.96 -1.48
N SER A 37 -19.45 -30.48 -2.70
CA SER A 37 -19.22 -29.07 -2.98
C SER A 37 -20.47 -28.17 -2.79
N GLU A 38 -21.65 -28.73 -2.98
CA GLU A 38 -22.90 -28.05 -2.72
C GLU A 38 -23.19 -27.97 -1.22
N LEU A 39 -22.92 -29.07 -0.50
CA LEU A 39 -23.01 -29.13 0.96
C LEU A 39 -22.07 -28.10 1.61
N GLU A 40 -20.83 -27.98 1.13
CA GLU A 40 -19.90 -26.95 1.62
C GLU A 40 -20.47 -25.54 1.46
N ARG A 41 -21.04 -25.18 0.29
CA ARG A 41 -21.66 -23.86 0.07
C ARG A 41 -22.85 -23.59 0.99
N GLN A 42 -23.70 -24.60 1.19
CA GLN A 42 -24.84 -24.48 2.10
C GLN A 42 -24.39 -24.30 3.55
N LEU A 43 -23.40 -25.09 3.99
CA LEU A 43 -22.82 -24.96 5.32
C LEU A 43 -22.12 -23.63 5.54
N GLU A 44 -21.42 -23.11 4.53
CA GLU A 44 -20.81 -21.79 4.62
C GLU A 44 -21.87 -20.70 4.87
N GLY A 45 -22.97 -20.72 4.11
CA GLY A 45 -24.09 -19.80 4.30
C GLY A 45 -24.74 -19.90 5.68
N MET A 46 -25.06 -21.13 6.11
CA MET A 46 -25.65 -21.40 7.43
C MET A 46 -24.69 -21.03 8.57
N GLY A 47 -23.40 -21.32 8.40
CA GLY A 47 -22.36 -20.98 9.37
C GLY A 47 -22.19 -19.47 9.51
N ARG A 48 -22.22 -18.73 8.41
CA ARG A 48 -22.15 -17.26 8.42
C ARG A 48 -23.34 -16.65 9.17
N GLU A 49 -24.56 -17.15 8.93
CA GLU A 49 -25.75 -16.70 9.62
C GLU A 49 -25.70 -17.06 11.13
N LEU A 50 -25.19 -18.22 11.50
CA LEU A 50 -24.93 -18.57 12.90
C LEU A 50 -23.96 -17.59 13.56
N LEU A 51 -22.84 -17.27 12.91
CA LEU A 51 -21.86 -16.30 13.43
C LEU A 51 -22.47 -14.90 13.56
N ARG A 52 -23.30 -14.48 12.60
CA ARG A 52 -24.02 -13.20 12.66
C ARG A 52 -24.95 -13.15 13.88
N LYS A 53 -25.71 -14.22 14.16
CA LYS A 53 -26.61 -14.32 15.33
C LYS A 53 -25.83 -14.34 16.64
N LEU A 54 -24.68 -15.00 16.68
CA LEU A 54 -23.81 -14.98 17.86
C LEU A 54 -23.27 -13.56 18.13
N LEU A 55 -22.82 -12.87 17.09
CA LEU A 55 -22.37 -11.48 17.21
C LEU A 55 -23.52 -10.56 17.67
N GLN A 56 -24.71 -10.71 17.09
CA GLN A 56 -25.90 -9.95 17.52
C GLN A 56 -26.23 -10.19 18.98
N ALA A 57 -26.26 -11.45 19.41
CA ALA A 57 -26.54 -11.80 20.80
C ALA A 57 -25.51 -11.19 21.76
N HIS A 58 -24.24 -11.21 21.38
CA HIS A 58 -23.16 -10.54 22.15
C HIS A 58 -23.39 -9.03 22.25
N LEU A 59 -23.71 -8.36 21.13
CA LEU A 59 -24.04 -6.93 21.14
C LEU A 59 -25.26 -6.63 22.00
N ASP A 60 -26.30 -7.47 21.93
CA ASP A 60 -27.52 -7.32 22.72
C ASP A 60 -27.25 -7.39 24.25
N MET A 61 -26.23 -8.13 24.67
CA MET A 61 -25.81 -8.19 26.09
C MET A 61 -25.19 -6.87 26.59
N HIS A 62 -24.63 -6.06 25.72
CA HIS A 62 -24.06 -4.75 26.07
C HIS A 62 -25.07 -3.60 25.99
N GLN A 63 -26.21 -3.81 25.37
CA GLN A 63 -27.19 -2.78 25.06
C GLN A 63 -28.14 -2.47 26.24
N PRO A 64 -28.65 -1.23 26.30
CA PRO A 64 -28.32 -0.05 25.49
C PRO A 64 -27.10 0.73 26.00
N GLY A 65 -26.28 0.16 26.89
CA GLY A 65 -25.04 0.76 27.37
C GLY A 65 -25.25 2.07 28.11
N LYS A 66 -25.83 2.04 29.31
CA LYS A 66 -25.91 3.22 30.18
C LYS A 66 -24.56 3.47 30.83
N ALA A 67 -24.10 4.74 30.78
CA ALA A 67 -22.89 5.13 31.49
C ALA A 67 -23.07 4.99 33.01
N VAL A 68 -22.03 4.49 33.68
CA VAL A 68 -21.99 4.30 35.15
C VAL A 68 -21.77 5.63 35.84
N GLU A 69 -21.04 6.52 35.23
CA GLU A 69 -20.67 7.84 35.71
C GLU A 69 -21.21 8.96 34.82
N PRO A 70 -21.21 10.24 35.30
CA PRO A 70 -21.66 11.37 34.50
C PRO A 70 -20.86 11.53 33.23
N VAL A 71 -21.50 11.51 32.07
CA VAL A 71 -20.86 11.75 30.77
C VAL A 71 -20.55 13.23 30.63
N ARG A 72 -19.29 13.57 30.37
CA ARG A 72 -18.82 14.93 30.12
C ARG A 72 -18.19 15.03 28.73
N ASP A 73 -18.53 16.08 27.99
CA ASP A 73 -17.88 16.36 26.71
C ASP A 73 -16.43 16.88 26.90
N ALA A 74 -15.72 17.05 25.80
CA ALA A 74 -14.32 17.52 25.80
C ALA A 74 -14.13 18.91 26.48
N ALA A 75 -15.20 19.71 26.59
CA ALA A 75 -15.20 20.98 27.32
C ALA A 75 -15.52 20.82 28.81
N GLY A 76 -15.72 19.59 29.31
CA GLY A 76 -16.06 19.27 30.69
C GLY A 76 -17.55 19.47 31.04
N LYS A 77 -18.40 19.80 30.06
CA LYS A 77 -19.84 20.01 30.27
C LYS A 77 -20.52 18.66 30.46
N THR A 78 -21.29 18.53 31.55
CA THR A 78 -22.09 17.32 31.80
C THR A 78 -23.26 17.22 30.81
N LEU A 79 -23.39 16.04 30.18
CA LEU A 79 -24.44 15.74 29.20
C LEU A 79 -25.57 14.94 29.85
N THR A 80 -26.78 15.09 29.32
CA THR A 80 -27.96 14.35 29.80
C THR A 80 -28.29 13.18 28.89
N PRO A 81 -28.82 12.05 29.44
CA PRO A 81 -29.25 10.92 28.61
C PRO A 81 -30.34 11.35 27.61
N THR A 82 -30.20 10.85 26.39
CA THR A 82 -31.21 10.99 25.31
C THR A 82 -31.91 9.63 25.08
N PRO A 83 -33.00 9.58 24.30
CA PRO A 83 -33.64 8.31 23.94
C PRO A 83 -32.62 7.34 23.28
N VAL A 84 -32.92 6.03 23.45
CA VAL A 84 -32.11 4.99 22.83
C VAL A 84 -32.19 5.08 21.30
N HIS A 85 -31.06 5.06 20.64
CA HIS A 85 -30.93 5.07 19.19
C HIS A 85 -30.43 3.69 18.70
N VAL A 86 -31.11 3.15 17.70
CA VAL A 86 -30.68 1.92 17.01
C VAL A 86 -29.98 2.30 15.71
N ARG A 87 -28.83 1.70 15.46
CA ARG A 87 -28.13 1.79 14.18
C ARG A 87 -27.79 0.42 13.62
N SER A 88 -27.82 0.31 12.31
CA SER A 88 -27.26 -0.85 11.61
C SER A 88 -25.75 -0.72 11.50
N LEU A 89 -25.06 -1.85 11.67
CA LEU A 89 -23.63 -2.01 11.43
C LEU A 89 -23.42 -3.21 10.50
N GLU A 90 -22.74 -2.99 9.39
CA GLU A 90 -22.35 -4.04 8.45
C GLU A 90 -21.06 -4.70 8.95
N SER A 91 -21.18 -5.93 9.42
CA SER A 91 -20.05 -6.76 9.86
C SER A 91 -19.60 -7.72 8.76
N ILE A 92 -18.47 -8.40 8.94
CA ILE A 92 -18.04 -9.46 8.01
C ILE A 92 -18.98 -10.66 7.96
N PHE A 93 -19.92 -10.77 8.89
CA PHE A 93 -20.95 -11.81 8.94
C PHE A 93 -22.30 -11.35 8.39
N GLY A 94 -22.43 -10.08 8.05
CA GLY A 94 -23.66 -9.43 7.62
C GLY A 94 -24.11 -8.33 8.58
N GLU A 95 -25.29 -7.78 8.33
CA GLU A 95 -25.85 -6.65 9.08
C GLU A 95 -26.27 -7.07 10.50
N VAL A 96 -25.84 -6.28 11.49
CA VAL A 96 -26.25 -6.38 12.90
C VAL A 96 -26.77 -5.02 13.38
N GLU A 97 -27.55 -5.01 14.44
CA GLU A 97 -28.09 -3.79 15.04
C GLU A 97 -27.42 -3.49 16.39
N VAL A 98 -27.16 -2.21 16.64
CA VAL A 98 -26.64 -1.73 17.92
C VAL A 98 -27.61 -0.69 18.48
N ALA A 99 -28.28 -1.03 19.58
CA ALA A 99 -29.10 -0.09 20.36
C ALA A 99 -28.20 0.58 21.41
N ARG A 100 -28.19 1.90 21.47
CA ARG A 100 -27.26 2.67 22.30
C ARG A 100 -27.92 3.88 22.95
N THR A 101 -27.58 4.14 24.20
CA THR A 101 -27.97 5.35 24.90
C THR A 101 -27.11 6.53 24.40
N GLY A 102 -27.74 7.60 23.98
CA GLY A 102 -27.06 8.85 23.67
C GLY A 102 -26.95 9.75 24.89
N TYR A 103 -26.00 10.65 24.90
CA TYR A 103 -25.83 11.71 25.88
C TYR A 103 -25.60 13.02 25.13
N GLY A 104 -26.41 14.01 25.40
CA GLY A 104 -26.36 15.26 24.64
C GLY A 104 -26.85 16.48 25.42
N ALA A 105 -26.64 17.63 24.82
CA ALA A 105 -27.21 18.91 25.23
C ALA A 105 -27.77 19.64 24.00
N ALA A 106 -28.66 20.58 24.21
CA ALA A 106 -29.23 21.34 23.10
C ALA A 106 -28.14 21.97 22.23
N GLY A 107 -28.21 21.73 20.91
CA GLY A 107 -27.28 22.25 19.91
C GLY A 107 -25.94 21.52 19.78
N THR A 108 -25.72 20.41 20.48
CA THR A 108 -24.50 19.60 20.35
C THR A 108 -24.82 18.17 19.85
N PRO A 109 -23.93 17.53 19.07
CA PRO A 109 -24.06 16.12 18.72
C PRO A 109 -24.10 15.23 19.99
N SER A 110 -24.90 14.18 19.96
CA SER A 110 -24.94 13.21 21.06
C SER A 110 -23.72 12.31 21.07
N LEU A 111 -23.14 12.10 22.25
CA LEU A 111 -22.09 11.12 22.49
C LEU A 111 -22.72 9.77 22.84
N HIS A 112 -22.08 8.70 22.45
CA HIS A 112 -22.53 7.32 22.69
C HIS A 112 -21.40 6.52 23.37
N PRO A 113 -21.31 6.44 24.70
CA PRO A 113 -20.24 5.71 25.38
C PRO A 113 -20.08 4.25 24.93
N LEU A 114 -21.17 3.57 24.60
CA LEU A 114 -21.13 2.21 24.08
C LEU A 114 -20.36 2.11 22.74
N ASP A 115 -20.49 3.10 21.86
CA ASP A 115 -19.72 3.12 20.62
C ASP A 115 -18.20 3.19 20.91
N GLY A 116 -17.81 3.97 21.93
CA GLY A 116 -16.42 4.05 22.38
C GLY A 116 -15.95 2.76 23.04
N ALA A 117 -16.75 2.18 23.93
CA ALA A 117 -16.41 0.92 24.58
C ALA A 117 -16.18 -0.24 23.60
N LEU A 118 -16.87 -0.23 22.45
CA LEU A 118 -16.76 -1.22 21.39
C LEU A 118 -15.89 -0.77 20.19
N ASN A 119 -15.32 0.42 20.25
CA ASN A 119 -14.61 1.08 19.14
C ASN A 119 -15.39 1.00 17.81
N LEU A 120 -16.67 1.34 17.83
CA LEU A 120 -17.51 1.30 16.64
C LEU A 120 -17.26 2.52 15.76
N PRO A 121 -16.97 2.32 14.46
CA PRO A 121 -16.77 3.45 13.56
C PRO A 121 -18.05 4.27 13.34
N PRO A 122 -17.97 5.55 12.98
CA PRO A 122 -19.14 6.39 12.74
C PRO A 122 -19.95 5.96 11.50
N GLU A 123 -19.31 5.34 10.54
CA GLU A 123 -19.98 4.79 9.34
C GLU A 123 -20.69 3.46 9.59
N LYS A 124 -21.45 3.03 8.58
CA LYS A 124 -22.21 1.76 8.63
C LYS A 124 -21.31 0.51 8.70
N TYR A 125 -20.05 0.59 8.28
CA TYR A 125 -19.17 -0.57 8.10
C TYR A 125 -18.22 -0.75 9.27
N SER A 126 -18.12 -1.97 9.81
CA SER A 126 -17.22 -2.28 10.92
C SER A 126 -15.73 -2.08 10.54
N LEU A 127 -14.86 -1.93 11.54
CA LEU A 127 -13.42 -1.81 11.29
C LEU A 127 -12.84 -3.03 10.59
N GLU A 128 -13.34 -4.24 10.87
CA GLU A 128 -12.91 -5.45 10.15
C GLU A 128 -13.41 -5.48 8.70
N VAL A 129 -14.59 -4.96 8.38
CA VAL A 129 -15.01 -4.75 6.98
C VAL A 129 -14.08 -3.77 6.29
N ARG A 130 -13.72 -2.65 6.94
CA ARG A 130 -12.74 -1.68 6.41
C ARG A 130 -11.38 -2.33 6.19
N ARG A 131 -10.92 -3.20 7.09
CA ARG A 131 -9.67 -3.97 6.97
C ARG A 131 -9.69 -4.87 5.73
N ARG A 132 -10.77 -5.61 5.51
CA ARG A 132 -10.94 -6.45 4.31
C ARG A 132 -10.96 -5.62 3.04
N VAL A 133 -11.67 -4.50 3.04
CA VAL A 133 -11.67 -3.52 1.93
C VAL A 133 -10.26 -3.04 1.62
N ALA A 134 -9.47 -2.67 2.63
CA ALA A 134 -8.08 -2.23 2.45
C ALA A 134 -7.20 -3.31 1.81
N ILE A 135 -7.35 -4.56 2.26
CA ILE A 135 -6.62 -5.71 1.73
C ILE A 135 -6.98 -5.95 0.26
N GLU A 136 -8.26 -5.97 -0.09
CA GLU A 136 -8.70 -6.24 -1.46
C GLU A 136 -8.40 -5.06 -2.41
N ALA A 137 -8.53 -3.83 -1.97
CA ALA A 137 -8.14 -2.65 -2.74
C ALA A 137 -6.66 -2.63 -3.11
N ALA A 138 -5.82 -3.14 -2.21
CA ALA A 138 -4.39 -3.28 -2.45
C ALA A 138 -4.05 -4.38 -3.47
N LYS A 139 -4.89 -5.40 -3.65
CA LYS A 139 -4.65 -6.54 -4.54
C LYS A 139 -5.22 -6.35 -5.94
N SER A 140 -6.48 -5.91 -6.04
CA SER A 140 -7.28 -5.99 -7.25
C SER A 140 -7.98 -4.67 -7.60
N SER A 141 -8.74 -4.65 -8.70
CA SER A 141 -9.61 -3.51 -9.03
C SER A 141 -10.69 -3.34 -7.96
N PHE A 142 -11.27 -2.14 -7.86
CA PHE A 142 -12.36 -1.91 -6.91
C PHE A 142 -13.60 -2.78 -7.20
N ASP A 143 -13.91 -3.00 -8.48
CA ASP A 143 -15.04 -3.86 -8.88
C ASP A 143 -14.80 -5.32 -8.47
N GLU A 144 -13.57 -5.80 -8.63
CA GLU A 144 -13.19 -7.16 -8.20
C GLU A 144 -13.15 -7.27 -6.68
N GLY A 145 -12.62 -6.24 -6.00
CA GLY A 145 -12.59 -6.19 -4.54
C GLY A 145 -13.97 -6.22 -3.91
N VAL A 146 -14.96 -5.50 -4.49
CA VAL A 146 -16.37 -5.56 -4.06
C VAL A 146 -16.90 -6.99 -4.19
N LYS A 147 -16.72 -7.63 -5.34
CA LYS A 147 -17.17 -9.01 -5.56
C LYS A 147 -16.50 -10.00 -4.60
N THR A 148 -15.19 -9.87 -4.41
CA THR A 148 -14.44 -10.72 -3.49
C THR A 148 -14.97 -10.58 -2.07
N LEU A 149 -15.25 -9.35 -1.64
CA LEU A 149 -15.83 -9.10 -0.32
C LEU A 149 -17.21 -9.77 -0.17
N GLU A 150 -18.10 -9.63 -1.15
CA GLU A 150 -19.43 -10.25 -1.15
C GLU A 150 -19.35 -11.78 -1.11
N VAL A 151 -18.42 -12.39 -1.86
CA VAL A 151 -18.26 -13.85 -1.89
C VAL A 151 -17.76 -14.40 -0.56
N TYR A 152 -16.72 -13.77 0.02
CA TYR A 152 -16.05 -14.33 1.22
C TYR A 152 -16.53 -13.75 2.54
N THR A 153 -17.47 -12.81 2.53
CA THR A 153 -18.07 -12.25 3.76
C THR A 153 -19.58 -12.11 3.59
N GLY A 154 -20.28 -11.77 4.67
CA GLY A 154 -21.71 -11.40 4.60
C GLY A 154 -21.92 -9.91 4.34
N ALA A 155 -20.83 -9.15 4.13
CA ALA A 155 -20.91 -7.70 3.98
C ALA A 155 -21.21 -7.29 2.55
N HIS A 156 -22.11 -6.31 2.39
CA HIS A 156 -22.40 -5.66 1.12
C HIS A 156 -21.90 -4.21 1.14
N VAL A 157 -20.84 -3.93 0.35
CA VAL A 157 -20.22 -2.61 0.26
C VAL A 157 -20.27 -2.11 -1.19
N PRO A 158 -21.15 -1.14 -1.51
CA PRO A 158 -21.19 -0.54 -2.85
C PRO A 158 -19.86 0.10 -3.23
N LYS A 159 -19.48 0.06 -4.51
CA LYS A 159 -18.18 0.53 -5.02
C LYS A 159 -17.78 1.91 -4.51
N ARG A 160 -18.69 2.89 -4.50
CA ARG A 160 -18.39 4.24 -4.01
C ARG A 160 -18.02 4.23 -2.52
N GLN A 161 -18.73 3.44 -1.71
CA GLN A 161 -18.41 3.29 -0.28
C GLN A 161 -17.08 2.55 -0.09
N PHE A 162 -16.84 1.55 -0.93
CA PHE A 162 -15.56 0.84 -0.95
C PHE A 162 -14.38 1.81 -1.19
N GLU A 163 -14.49 2.71 -2.18
CA GLU A 163 -13.48 3.74 -2.45
C GLU A 163 -13.27 4.70 -1.27
N GLU A 164 -14.34 5.11 -0.56
CA GLU A 164 -14.23 5.95 0.63
C GLU A 164 -13.59 5.21 1.81
N LEU A 165 -13.93 3.94 2.01
CA LEU A 165 -13.30 3.11 3.06
C LEU A 165 -11.80 2.93 2.79
N VAL A 166 -11.36 2.80 1.54
CA VAL A 166 -9.94 2.74 1.17
C VAL A 166 -9.20 4.00 1.59
N LYS A 167 -9.79 5.18 1.38
CA LYS A 167 -9.18 6.45 1.79
C LYS A 167 -9.06 6.55 3.32
N ARG A 168 -10.12 6.17 4.04
CA ARG A 168 -10.11 6.13 5.50
C ARG A 168 -9.08 5.13 6.05
N ALA A 169 -9.02 3.95 5.44
CA ALA A 169 -8.05 2.92 5.84
C ALA A 169 -6.58 3.32 5.64
N ALA A 170 -6.28 4.32 4.81
CA ALA A 170 -4.94 4.77 4.51
C ALA A 170 -4.56 6.11 5.20
N GLN A 171 -5.48 6.72 5.97
CA GLN A 171 -5.32 8.10 6.45
C GLN A 171 -4.20 8.27 7.48
N ASP A 172 -3.92 7.24 8.27
CA ASP A 172 -2.94 7.30 9.36
C ASP A 172 -1.53 6.83 8.94
N PHE A 173 -1.30 6.64 7.63
CA PHE A 173 -0.03 6.13 7.09
C PHE A 173 1.19 6.95 7.54
N GLU A 174 1.14 8.27 7.42
CA GLU A 174 2.26 9.15 7.79
C GLU A 174 2.48 9.14 9.32
N ALA A 175 1.39 9.20 10.10
CA ALA A 175 1.46 9.17 11.56
C ALA A 175 2.07 7.86 12.08
N PHE A 176 1.73 6.73 11.47
CA PHE A 176 2.29 5.42 11.81
C PHE A 176 3.81 5.38 11.65
N TYR A 177 4.31 5.86 10.51
CA TYR A 177 5.76 5.86 10.30
C TYR A 177 6.48 6.91 11.14
N ALA A 178 5.85 8.06 11.39
CA ALA A 178 6.40 9.07 12.30
C ALA A 178 6.54 8.53 13.74
N GLU A 179 5.54 7.80 14.25
CA GLU A 179 5.61 7.17 15.57
C GLU A 179 6.71 6.10 15.63
N ARG A 180 6.81 5.27 14.60
CA ARG A 180 7.90 4.26 14.51
C ARG A 180 9.28 4.89 14.49
N GLN A 181 9.45 6.03 13.83
CA GLN A 181 10.71 6.77 13.81
C GLN A 181 11.03 7.41 15.16
N ALA A 182 10.04 7.86 15.92
CA ALA A 182 10.25 8.38 17.28
C ALA A 182 10.70 7.30 18.28
N GLY A 183 10.29 6.04 18.07
CA GLY A 183 10.60 4.88 18.90
C GLY A 183 11.92 4.16 18.55
N ALA A 184 12.99 4.87 18.16
CA ALA A 184 14.24 4.35 17.59
C ALA A 184 14.75 3.04 18.20
N ARG A 185 14.78 1.97 17.39
CA ARG A 185 15.56 0.75 17.68
C ARG A 185 16.82 0.75 16.82
N ALA A 186 17.98 0.84 17.44
CA ALA A 186 19.24 0.58 16.75
C ALA A 186 19.20 -0.86 16.17
N ASP A 187 19.41 -0.98 14.86
CA ASP A 187 19.59 -2.28 14.21
C ASP A 187 20.88 -2.93 14.76
N PRO A 188 20.80 -4.15 15.29
CA PRO A 188 21.96 -4.82 15.91
C PRO A 188 23.10 -5.15 14.92
N HIS A 189 22.86 -5.11 13.60
CA HIS A 189 23.87 -5.44 12.59
C HIS A 189 24.64 -4.20 12.13
N ALA A 190 25.59 -3.73 12.94
CA ALA A 190 26.39 -2.53 12.65
C ALA A 190 27.22 -2.61 11.34
N ALA A 191 27.59 -3.82 10.89
CA ALA A 191 28.43 -4.04 9.71
C ALA A 191 27.64 -4.07 8.38
N SER A 192 26.32 -4.02 8.40
CA SER A 192 25.50 -4.09 7.19
C SER A 192 25.57 -2.81 6.36
N ILE A 193 25.30 -2.96 5.06
CA ILE A 193 25.16 -1.82 4.15
C ILE A 193 23.70 -1.37 4.21
N LEU A 194 23.49 -0.06 4.37
CA LEU A 194 22.17 0.57 4.25
C LEU A 194 21.99 1.08 2.83
N VAL A 195 21.07 0.46 2.10
CA VAL A 195 20.81 0.77 0.70
C VAL A 195 19.57 1.64 0.58
N LEU A 196 19.75 2.79 -0.09
CA LEU A 196 18.72 3.74 -0.49
C LEU A 196 18.52 3.63 -1.99
N THR A 197 17.27 3.58 -2.46
CA THR A 197 17.03 3.55 -3.89
C THR A 197 15.72 4.24 -4.24
N VAL A 198 15.71 5.01 -5.31
CA VAL A 198 14.58 5.81 -5.77
C VAL A 198 14.42 5.71 -7.28
N ASP A 199 13.18 5.63 -7.75
CA ASP A 199 12.84 5.59 -9.19
C ASP A 199 11.48 6.28 -9.39
N GLY A 200 11.10 6.51 -10.63
CA GLY A 200 9.85 7.14 -11.03
C GLY A 200 8.96 6.23 -11.87
N LYS A 201 7.67 6.10 -11.50
CA LYS A 201 6.70 5.33 -12.28
C LYS A 201 5.46 6.13 -12.64
N GLY A 202 5.18 6.21 -13.95
CA GLY A 202 4.03 6.98 -14.44
C GLY A 202 2.71 6.25 -14.22
N VAL A 203 1.74 6.92 -13.57
CA VAL A 203 0.37 6.47 -13.33
C VAL A 203 -0.59 7.32 -14.16
N VAL A 204 -1.57 6.70 -14.82
CA VAL A 204 -2.59 7.41 -15.61
C VAL A 204 -3.59 8.05 -14.65
N MET A 205 -3.74 9.37 -14.74
CA MET A 205 -4.59 10.15 -13.85
C MET A 205 -5.83 10.70 -14.57
N ARG A 206 -6.79 11.17 -13.81
CA ARG A 206 -7.84 12.06 -14.31
C ARG A 206 -7.21 13.38 -14.75
N PRO A 207 -7.77 14.09 -15.75
CA PRO A 207 -7.19 15.36 -16.24
C PRO A 207 -6.96 16.40 -15.13
N GLU A 208 -7.91 16.53 -14.21
CA GLU A 208 -7.87 17.47 -13.08
C GLU A 208 -6.78 17.16 -12.05
N ASP A 209 -6.31 15.90 -11.99
CA ASP A 209 -5.33 15.42 -11.02
C ASP A 209 -3.90 15.34 -11.59
N LEU A 210 -3.70 15.76 -12.84
CA LEU A 210 -2.38 15.87 -13.45
C LEU A 210 -1.62 17.07 -12.85
N ARG A 211 -0.28 17.04 -12.89
CA ARG A 211 0.52 18.22 -12.57
C ARG A 211 0.27 19.32 -13.61
N GLU A 212 0.25 20.57 -13.18
CA GLU A 212 -0.11 21.73 -14.02
C GLU A 212 0.60 21.78 -15.39
N PRO A 213 1.93 21.55 -15.50
CA PRO A 213 2.58 21.53 -16.82
C PRO A 213 2.04 20.44 -17.74
N THR A 214 1.66 19.28 -17.18
CA THR A 214 1.09 18.16 -17.94
C THR A 214 -0.36 18.46 -18.34
N GLN A 215 -1.15 19.11 -17.48
CA GLN A 215 -2.50 19.59 -17.80
C GLN A 215 -2.48 20.58 -18.96
N ARG A 216 -1.60 21.58 -18.90
CA ARG A 216 -1.43 22.58 -19.97
C ARG A 216 -1.06 21.90 -21.29
N ALA A 217 -0.11 20.94 -21.25
CA ALA A 217 0.31 20.18 -22.43
C ALA A 217 -0.81 19.28 -22.98
N ALA A 218 -1.67 18.73 -22.12
CA ALA A 218 -2.82 17.92 -22.51
C ALA A 218 -3.93 18.80 -23.14
N ALA A 219 -4.19 19.98 -22.57
CA ALA A 219 -5.19 20.93 -23.05
C ALA A 219 -4.82 21.59 -24.38
N ALA A 220 -3.51 21.86 -24.61
CA ALA A 220 -3.00 22.42 -25.87
C ALA A 220 -3.08 21.46 -27.06
N ARG A 221 -3.57 20.25 -26.84
CA ARG A 221 -3.63 19.19 -27.84
C ARG A 221 -4.89 19.32 -28.71
N THR A 222 -4.71 19.79 -29.93
CA THR A 222 -5.80 20.02 -30.91
C THR A 222 -6.16 18.80 -31.76
N GLN A 223 -5.44 17.67 -31.64
CA GLN A 223 -5.70 16.50 -32.51
C GLN A 223 -6.59 15.47 -31.83
N THR A 224 -7.77 15.27 -32.37
CA THR A 224 -8.62 14.08 -32.23
C THR A 224 -7.88 12.87 -32.81
N PHE A 225 -7.90 11.73 -32.08
CA PHE A 225 -7.23 10.52 -32.52
C PHE A 225 -7.94 9.91 -33.72
N THR A 226 -7.37 10.06 -34.90
CA THR A 226 -7.80 9.35 -36.12
C THR A 226 -6.92 8.11 -36.40
N ALA A 227 -5.81 7.92 -35.70
CA ALA A 227 -4.91 6.78 -35.88
C ALA A 227 -4.24 6.37 -34.56
N ARG A 228 -3.80 5.10 -34.48
CA ARG A 228 -3.02 4.55 -33.36
C ARG A 228 -1.75 5.39 -33.15
N LEU A 229 -1.50 5.80 -31.90
CA LEU A 229 -0.29 6.55 -31.56
C LEU A 229 0.96 5.73 -31.88
N GLY A 230 1.86 6.32 -32.68
CA GLY A 230 3.17 5.74 -32.94
C GLY A 230 4.03 5.69 -31.65
N SER A 231 5.02 4.78 -31.66
CA SER A 231 6.01 4.68 -30.57
C SER A 231 6.68 6.03 -30.32
N GLY A 232 6.69 6.48 -29.07
CA GLY A 232 7.32 7.75 -28.66
C GLY A 232 6.37 8.96 -28.52
N ARG A 233 5.11 8.89 -28.95
CA ARG A 233 4.14 9.97 -28.71
C ARG A 233 3.61 9.93 -27.27
N ARG A 234 3.86 11.01 -26.51
CA ARG A 234 3.39 11.16 -25.13
C ARG A 234 1.91 11.53 -25.09
N GLN A 235 1.13 10.82 -24.30
CA GLN A 235 -0.32 11.09 -24.14
C GLN A 235 -0.60 12.24 -23.15
N HIS A 236 0.40 12.73 -22.42
CA HIS A 236 0.22 13.73 -21.34
C HIS A 236 -0.89 13.37 -20.34
N ALA A 237 -1.04 12.08 -20.05
CA ALA A 237 -2.08 11.54 -19.17
C ALA A 237 -1.51 10.93 -17.89
N LYS A 238 -0.18 11.04 -17.67
CA LYS A 238 0.50 10.40 -16.54
C LYS A 238 1.07 11.44 -15.57
N ARG A 239 0.92 11.14 -14.28
CA ARG A 239 1.64 11.74 -13.17
C ARG A 239 2.71 10.75 -12.69
N MET A 240 3.93 11.21 -12.49
CA MET A 240 5.00 10.34 -11.99
C MET A 240 4.85 10.14 -10.48
N ALA A 241 4.73 8.87 -10.07
CA ALA A 241 4.92 8.49 -8.68
C ALA A 241 6.43 8.39 -8.42
N ALA A 242 6.90 9.04 -7.37
CA ALA A 242 8.22 8.79 -6.83
C ALA A 242 8.14 7.50 -5.98
N VAL A 243 8.96 6.53 -6.30
CA VAL A 243 9.03 5.22 -5.62
C VAL A 243 10.34 5.13 -4.88
N ALA A 244 10.32 4.83 -3.61
CA ALA A 244 11.51 4.67 -2.78
C ALA A 244 11.55 3.29 -2.13
N ALA A 245 12.75 2.81 -1.90
CA ALA A 245 13.00 1.64 -1.08
C ALA A 245 14.25 1.82 -0.24
N ILE A 246 14.20 1.31 0.98
CA ILE A 246 15.33 1.24 1.90
C ILE A 246 15.40 -0.15 2.51
N TYR A 247 16.60 -0.69 2.61
CA TYR A 247 16.86 -2.00 3.18
C TYR A 247 18.30 -2.13 3.65
N THR A 248 18.55 -3.11 4.51
CA THR A 248 19.91 -3.50 4.90
C THR A 248 20.33 -4.75 4.15
N VAL A 249 21.62 -4.88 3.87
CA VAL A 249 22.19 -6.07 3.25
C VAL A 249 23.62 -6.27 3.75
N GLU A 250 24.03 -7.51 3.97
CA GLU A 250 25.41 -7.82 4.32
C GLU A 250 26.34 -7.62 3.12
N PRO A 251 27.57 -7.12 3.33
CA PRO A 251 28.53 -6.96 2.26
C PRO A 251 28.82 -8.30 1.55
N TYR A 252 28.86 -8.28 0.23
CA TYR A 252 29.15 -9.47 -0.58
C TYR A 252 30.21 -9.15 -1.62
N VAL A 253 31.45 -9.47 -1.32
CA VAL A 253 32.60 -9.24 -2.21
C VAL A 253 32.51 -10.14 -3.44
N ARG A 254 32.75 -9.59 -4.62
CA ARG A 254 32.65 -10.26 -5.92
C ARG A 254 33.69 -9.71 -6.87
N THR A 255 34.08 -10.52 -7.86
CA THR A 255 34.92 -10.07 -8.97
C THR A 255 34.07 -9.73 -10.20
N PRO A 256 34.57 -8.89 -11.14
CA PRO A 256 33.92 -8.67 -12.44
C PRO A 256 33.57 -9.94 -13.19
N GLU A 257 34.45 -10.93 -13.12
CA GLU A 257 34.33 -12.24 -13.81
C GLU A 257 33.22 -13.11 -13.18
N GLU A 258 32.96 -12.98 -11.89
CA GLU A 258 31.81 -13.65 -11.23
C GLU A 258 30.47 -13.04 -11.63
N ILE A 259 30.45 -11.75 -11.97
CA ILE A 259 29.22 -11.09 -12.47
C ILE A 259 28.95 -11.50 -13.93
N LEU A 260 29.98 -11.62 -14.75
CA LEU A 260 29.89 -11.98 -16.17
C LEU A 260 30.81 -13.17 -16.49
N PRO A 261 30.47 -14.40 -16.09
CA PRO A 261 31.27 -15.57 -16.35
C PRO A 261 31.34 -15.88 -17.85
N ASP A 262 32.48 -16.33 -18.34
CA ASP A 262 32.71 -16.65 -19.77
C ASP A 262 31.86 -17.81 -20.29
N SER A 263 31.43 -18.68 -19.42
CA SER A 263 30.55 -19.80 -19.74
C SER A 263 29.39 -19.84 -18.73
N PRO A 264 28.16 -20.16 -19.13
CA PRO A 264 27.10 -20.41 -18.17
C PRO A 264 27.51 -21.65 -17.34
N ARG A 265 28.16 -21.40 -16.22
CA ARG A 265 28.39 -22.45 -15.22
C ARG A 265 27.03 -22.97 -14.84
N VAL A 266 26.84 -24.28 -14.96
CA VAL A 266 25.84 -24.99 -14.17
C VAL A 266 25.94 -24.40 -12.77
N GLN A 267 24.84 -23.87 -12.26
CA GLN A 267 24.76 -23.27 -10.93
C GLN A 267 25.10 -24.33 -9.88
N GLU A 268 26.39 -24.59 -9.72
CA GLU A 268 26.89 -25.29 -8.55
C GLU A 268 26.83 -24.31 -7.38
N LYS A 269 25.85 -24.55 -6.54
CA LYS A 269 25.57 -23.86 -5.28
C LYS A 269 25.45 -22.35 -5.46
N GLU A 270 24.24 -21.85 -5.49
CA GLU A 270 23.92 -20.54 -4.94
C GLU A 270 24.51 -20.49 -3.51
N SER A 271 25.80 -20.16 -3.42
CA SER A 271 26.34 -19.65 -2.15
C SER A 271 25.41 -18.49 -1.83
N ALA A 272 24.75 -18.57 -0.70
CA ALA A 272 23.62 -17.75 -0.34
C ALA A 272 23.98 -16.25 -0.52
N ARG A 273 23.57 -15.66 -1.63
CA ARG A 273 23.66 -14.20 -1.79
C ARG A 273 22.91 -13.57 -0.63
N PRO A 274 23.50 -12.59 0.07
CA PRO A 274 22.80 -11.88 1.12
C PRO A 274 21.47 -11.35 0.58
N ARG A 275 20.40 -11.60 1.30
CA ARG A 275 19.06 -11.09 0.94
C ARG A 275 18.85 -9.73 1.59
N PRO A 276 18.11 -8.83 0.92
CA PRO A 276 17.67 -7.58 1.54
C PRO A 276 16.82 -7.87 2.78
N GLU A 277 17.22 -7.29 3.91
CA GLU A 277 16.53 -7.38 5.20
C GLU A 277 15.93 -6.04 5.59
N HIS A 278 14.96 -6.04 6.50
CA HIS A 278 14.30 -4.83 6.99
C HIS A 278 13.82 -3.89 5.87
N LYS A 279 13.29 -4.47 4.80
CA LYS A 279 12.89 -3.73 3.61
C LYS A 279 11.63 -2.90 3.88
N ARG A 280 11.72 -1.58 3.65
CA ARG A 280 10.58 -0.68 3.51
C ARG A 280 10.52 -0.17 2.07
N VAL A 281 9.33 -0.21 1.46
CA VAL A 281 9.08 0.34 0.13
C VAL A 281 7.82 1.19 0.16
N TRP A 282 7.87 2.34 -0.49
CA TRP A 282 6.70 3.21 -0.61
C TRP A 282 6.72 3.98 -1.93
N ALA A 283 5.60 4.59 -2.26
CA ALA A 283 5.47 5.44 -3.43
C ALA A 283 4.48 6.56 -3.14
N SER A 284 4.75 7.74 -3.65
CA SER A 284 3.83 8.87 -3.58
C SER A 284 3.63 9.51 -4.95
N LEU A 285 2.37 9.86 -5.23
CA LEU A 285 1.96 10.72 -6.34
C LEU A 285 1.76 12.16 -5.85
N ALA A 286 1.47 12.33 -4.56
CA ALA A 286 1.23 13.63 -3.94
C ALA A 286 2.55 14.37 -3.69
N HIS A 287 3.53 13.72 -3.06
CA HIS A 287 4.82 14.30 -2.75
C HIS A 287 5.68 14.50 -4.01
N SER A 288 6.59 15.46 -3.95
CA SER A 288 7.61 15.62 -4.98
C SER A 288 8.71 14.57 -4.83
N PRO A 289 9.49 14.27 -5.88
CA PRO A 289 10.64 13.37 -5.76
C PRO A 289 11.62 13.78 -4.66
N GLU A 290 11.84 15.09 -4.49
CA GLU A 290 12.72 15.68 -3.47
C GLU A 290 12.21 15.34 -2.06
N ALA A 291 10.89 15.52 -1.82
CA ALA A 291 10.28 15.20 -0.53
C ALA A 291 10.39 13.70 -0.22
N VAL A 292 10.20 12.81 -1.21
CA VAL A 292 10.34 11.36 -1.03
C VAL A 292 11.79 10.97 -0.74
N ILE A 293 12.76 11.63 -1.37
CA ILE A 293 14.18 11.43 -1.06
C ILE A 293 14.49 11.89 0.37
N GLN A 294 13.93 13.04 0.81
CA GLN A 294 14.07 13.53 2.17
C GLN A 294 13.53 12.52 3.19
N GLU A 295 12.32 11.99 2.99
CA GLU A 295 11.72 10.94 3.81
C GLU A 295 12.61 9.68 3.87
N MET A 296 13.26 9.33 2.74
CA MET A 296 14.17 8.20 2.68
C MET A 296 15.42 8.41 3.54
N PHE A 297 15.98 9.64 3.56
CA PHE A 297 17.08 9.98 4.46
C PHE A 297 16.67 10.01 5.93
N ASP A 298 15.45 10.46 6.23
CA ASP A 298 14.92 10.46 7.59
C ASP A 298 14.77 9.02 8.11
N GLU A 299 14.23 8.13 7.29
CA GLU A 299 14.14 6.69 7.59
C GLU A 299 15.53 6.05 7.75
N ALA A 300 16.50 6.42 6.90
CA ALA A 300 17.86 5.92 6.98
C ALA A 300 18.58 6.36 8.27
N ALA A 301 18.46 7.63 8.64
CA ALA A 301 19.01 8.18 9.88
C ALA A 301 18.40 7.49 11.11
N HIS A 302 17.11 7.18 11.07
CA HIS A 302 16.44 6.42 12.11
C HIS A 302 17.01 5.00 12.27
N ARG A 303 17.35 4.33 11.16
CA ARG A 303 17.93 2.97 11.17
C ARG A 303 19.41 2.94 11.57
N ASP A 304 20.10 4.04 11.40
CA ASP A 304 21.52 4.17 11.71
C ASP A 304 21.80 5.45 12.53
N PRO A 305 21.22 5.57 13.74
CA PRO A 305 21.34 6.78 14.56
C PRO A 305 22.78 7.08 15.03
N LYS A 306 23.68 6.10 14.93
CA LYS A 306 25.09 6.23 15.30
C LYS A 306 26.02 6.41 14.10
N GLY A 307 25.50 6.39 12.84
CA GLY A 307 26.30 6.48 11.63
C GLY A 307 27.32 5.36 11.47
N GLN A 308 26.98 4.14 11.87
CA GLN A 308 27.88 2.99 11.86
C GLN A 308 27.79 2.15 10.58
N LYS A 309 26.72 2.36 9.80
CA LYS A 309 26.49 1.64 8.55
C LYS A 309 27.11 2.38 7.38
N ARG A 310 27.41 1.64 6.32
CA ARG A 310 27.79 2.22 5.03
C ARG A 310 26.51 2.55 4.26
N TRP A 311 26.31 3.82 3.93
CA TRP A 311 25.14 4.25 3.14
C TRP A 311 25.45 4.22 1.66
N VAL A 312 24.58 3.56 0.91
CA VAL A 312 24.71 3.39 -0.53
C VAL A 312 23.41 3.80 -1.22
N ALA A 313 23.48 4.72 -2.17
CA ALA A 313 22.37 5.05 -3.05
C ALA A 313 22.53 4.31 -4.39
N LEU A 314 21.55 3.46 -4.73
CA LEU A 314 21.47 2.80 -6.03
C LEU A 314 20.43 3.51 -6.90
N VAL A 315 20.83 4.01 -8.08
CA VAL A 315 19.98 4.84 -8.94
C VAL A 315 20.09 4.41 -10.42
N ASP A 316 19.07 4.74 -11.21
CA ASP A 316 19.04 4.45 -12.66
C ASP A 316 19.81 5.48 -13.53
N GLY A 317 20.36 6.53 -12.91
CA GLY A 317 21.06 7.60 -13.61
C GLY A 317 20.18 8.82 -13.93
N ASN A 318 19.12 9.06 -13.17
CA ASN A 318 18.37 10.30 -13.23
C ASN A 318 19.15 11.42 -12.53
N LEU A 319 19.75 12.34 -13.28
CA LEU A 319 20.62 13.41 -12.73
C LEU A 319 19.94 14.25 -11.63
N PRO A 320 18.71 14.77 -11.81
CA PRO A 320 18.01 15.49 -10.74
C PRO A 320 17.91 14.70 -9.43
N GLN A 321 17.71 13.38 -9.48
CA GLN A 321 17.68 12.55 -8.28
C GLN A 321 19.07 12.42 -7.65
N ILE A 322 20.11 12.25 -8.46
CA ILE A 322 21.50 12.20 -8.01
C ILE A 322 21.89 13.51 -7.32
N ASP A 323 21.56 14.65 -7.94
CA ASP A 323 21.84 15.97 -7.39
C ASP A 323 21.16 16.17 -6.01
N HIS A 324 19.90 15.76 -5.87
CA HIS A 324 19.19 15.83 -4.58
C HIS A 324 19.79 14.88 -3.54
N LEU A 325 20.17 13.66 -3.92
CA LEU A 325 20.83 12.72 -3.03
C LEU A 325 22.15 13.26 -2.49
N GLN A 326 22.97 13.87 -3.38
CA GLN A 326 24.23 14.51 -2.99
C GLN A 326 24.00 15.70 -2.07
N GLN A 327 23.09 16.60 -2.45
CA GLN A 327 22.78 17.78 -1.67
C GLN A 327 22.37 17.42 -0.23
N ILE A 328 21.43 16.49 -0.05
CA ILE A 328 20.97 16.08 1.29
C ILE A 328 22.09 15.38 2.07
N ALA A 329 22.91 14.56 1.40
CA ALA A 329 24.04 13.90 2.05
C ALA A 329 25.08 14.91 2.54
N GLU A 330 25.38 15.95 1.76
CA GLU A 330 26.28 17.06 2.12
C GLU A 330 25.70 17.87 3.29
N GLU A 331 24.44 18.29 3.20
CA GLU A 331 23.75 19.07 4.24
C GLU A 331 23.73 18.34 5.59
N ARG A 332 23.61 17.00 5.56
CA ARG A 332 23.58 16.16 6.77
C ARG A 332 24.92 15.59 7.17
N ASN A 333 25.99 15.91 6.41
CA ASN A 333 27.34 15.38 6.60
C ASN A 333 27.39 13.84 6.64
N ILE A 334 26.68 13.20 5.70
CA ILE A 334 26.58 11.74 5.55
C ILE A 334 27.51 11.28 4.41
N PRO A 335 28.46 10.35 4.68
CA PRO A 335 29.27 9.76 3.61
C PRO A 335 28.43 8.79 2.77
N LEU A 336 27.88 9.29 1.66
CA LEU A 336 27.01 8.55 0.75
C LEU A 336 27.79 8.05 -0.46
N ILE A 337 27.75 6.74 -0.72
CA ILE A 337 28.25 6.12 -1.95
C ILE A 337 27.11 6.06 -2.95
N ILE A 338 27.24 6.71 -4.10
CA ILE A 338 26.25 6.64 -5.17
C ILE A 338 26.75 5.68 -6.25
N VAL A 339 25.92 4.71 -6.62
CA VAL A 339 26.20 3.72 -7.67
C VAL A 339 25.05 3.74 -8.67
N VAL A 340 25.39 3.91 -9.95
CA VAL A 340 24.42 3.76 -11.04
C VAL A 340 24.21 2.29 -11.36
N ASP A 341 22.96 1.91 -11.56
CA ASP A 341 22.55 0.52 -11.84
C ASP A 341 23.26 -0.07 -13.05
N PHE A 342 24.00 -1.15 -12.81
CA PHE A 342 24.74 -1.87 -13.85
C PHE A 342 23.83 -2.44 -14.94
N ILE A 343 22.62 -2.88 -14.62
CA ILE A 343 21.67 -3.37 -15.62
C ILE A 343 21.26 -2.24 -16.57
N HIS A 344 21.08 -1.04 -16.03
CA HIS A 344 20.75 0.13 -16.84
C HIS A 344 21.92 0.51 -17.79
N VAL A 345 23.15 0.49 -17.28
CA VAL A 345 24.36 0.64 -18.10
C VAL A 345 24.43 -0.41 -19.21
N ALA A 346 24.16 -1.67 -18.88
CA ALA A 346 24.15 -2.76 -19.85
C ALA A 346 23.15 -2.51 -21.00
N GLN A 347 22.00 -1.93 -20.73
CA GLN A 347 21.02 -1.58 -21.77
C GLN A 347 21.56 -0.55 -22.77
N TYR A 348 22.34 0.43 -22.31
CA TYR A 348 22.99 1.40 -23.21
C TYR A 348 24.07 0.74 -24.05
N VAL A 349 24.89 -0.15 -23.47
CA VAL A 349 25.93 -0.89 -24.20
C VAL A 349 25.31 -1.81 -25.25
N TRP A 350 24.21 -2.50 -24.94
CA TRP A 350 23.45 -3.31 -25.91
C TRP A 350 22.89 -2.49 -27.08
N LYS A 351 22.37 -1.29 -26.82
CA LYS A 351 21.89 -0.39 -27.89
C LYS A 351 23.02 0.03 -28.81
N ALA A 352 24.20 0.34 -28.27
CA ALA A 352 25.40 0.66 -29.03
C ALA A 352 25.87 -0.56 -29.85
N ALA A 353 25.86 -1.76 -29.27
CA ALA A 353 26.23 -2.99 -29.97
C ALA A 353 25.30 -3.27 -31.17
N GLY A 354 23.97 -3.08 -31.02
CA GLY A 354 23.02 -3.24 -32.11
C GLY A 354 23.27 -2.29 -33.29
N ALA A 355 23.79 -1.08 -33.03
CA ALA A 355 24.18 -0.14 -34.07
C ALA A 355 25.52 -0.52 -34.73
N LEU A 356 26.48 -1.05 -33.96
CA LEU A 356 27.80 -1.46 -34.47
C LEU A 356 27.76 -2.78 -35.24
N PHE A 357 26.83 -3.66 -34.91
CA PHE A 357 26.72 -5.04 -35.45
C PHE A 357 25.28 -5.35 -35.90
N PRO A 358 24.73 -4.59 -36.89
CA PRO A 358 23.37 -4.85 -37.37
C PRO A 358 23.25 -6.28 -37.91
N ASN A 359 22.24 -7.01 -37.45
CA ASN A 359 21.96 -8.40 -37.84
C ASN A 359 23.07 -9.44 -37.52
N GLN A 360 23.97 -9.13 -36.59
CA GLN A 360 25.08 -9.99 -36.18
C GLN A 360 25.03 -10.25 -34.66
N GLU A 361 24.00 -10.96 -34.19
CA GLU A 361 23.71 -11.15 -32.75
C GLU A 361 24.93 -11.70 -31.98
N PHE A 362 25.60 -12.72 -32.49
CA PHE A 362 26.76 -13.33 -31.84
C PHE A 362 27.94 -12.33 -31.68
N ALA A 363 28.20 -11.52 -32.71
CA ALA A 363 29.23 -10.50 -32.63
C ALA A 363 28.86 -9.37 -31.66
N ALA A 364 27.58 -8.98 -31.64
CA ALA A 364 27.03 -7.98 -30.72
C ALA A 364 27.14 -8.47 -29.26
N ASP A 365 26.76 -9.73 -29.00
CA ASP A 365 26.85 -10.34 -27.65
C ASP A 365 28.30 -10.36 -27.16
N ARG A 366 29.19 -10.96 -27.94
CA ARG A 366 30.62 -11.04 -27.59
C ARG A 366 31.23 -9.67 -27.32
N TRP A 367 30.93 -8.68 -28.17
CA TRP A 367 31.41 -7.33 -28.00
C TRP A 367 30.87 -6.67 -26.74
N THR A 368 29.55 -6.81 -26.49
CA THR A 368 28.87 -6.28 -25.30
C THR A 368 29.47 -6.85 -24.03
N ARG A 369 29.65 -8.16 -23.95
CA ARG A 369 30.24 -8.82 -22.77
C ARG A 369 31.65 -8.26 -22.49
N GLY A 370 32.50 -8.15 -23.52
CA GLY A 370 33.85 -7.59 -23.36
C GLY A 370 33.82 -6.14 -22.86
N ARG A 371 32.87 -5.32 -23.34
CA ARG A 371 32.75 -3.91 -22.89
C ARG A 371 32.20 -3.82 -21.47
N LEU A 372 31.20 -4.60 -21.12
CA LEU A 372 30.65 -4.66 -19.77
C LEU A 372 31.69 -5.14 -18.74
N LEU A 373 32.51 -6.14 -19.10
CA LEU A 373 33.60 -6.59 -18.24
C LEU A 373 34.62 -5.49 -17.96
N GLU A 374 35.04 -4.70 -18.99
CA GLU A 374 35.94 -3.56 -18.80
C GLU A 374 35.30 -2.42 -17.98
N ILE A 375 33.99 -2.21 -18.12
CA ILE A 375 33.23 -1.27 -17.26
C ILE A 375 33.23 -1.74 -15.81
N LEU A 376 32.99 -3.02 -15.55
CA LEU A 376 33.06 -3.61 -14.20
C LEU A 376 34.46 -3.49 -13.57
N ARG A 377 35.51 -3.45 -14.39
CA ARG A 377 36.91 -3.21 -13.98
C ARG A 377 37.25 -1.72 -13.80
N GLY A 378 36.27 -0.82 -13.77
CA GLY A 378 36.47 0.62 -13.57
C GLY A 378 36.93 1.39 -14.80
N LYS A 379 36.89 0.79 -16.00
CA LYS A 379 37.42 1.40 -17.24
C LYS A 379 36.35 2.03 -18.13
N ALA A 380 35.28 2.56 -17.56
CA ALA A 380 34.14 3.11 -18.31
C ALA A 380 34.55 4.20 -19.33
N SER A 381 35.47 5.11 -18.97
CA SER A 381 35.94 6.16 -19.85
C SER A 381 36.74 5.62 -21.04
N LEU A 382 37.55 4.57 -20.83
CA LEU A 382 38.31 3.92 -21.94
C LEU A 382 37.34 3.19 -22.87
N VAL A 383 36.30 2.56 -22.34
CA VAL A 383 35.23 1.92 -23.13
C VAL A 383 34.51 2.97 -23.99
N ALA A 384 34.17 4.13 -23.44
CA ALA A 384 33.54 5.22 -24.18
C ALA A 384 34.41 5.72 -25.34
N ALA A 385 35.72 5.94 -25.10
CA ALA A 385 36.66 6.34 -26.13
C ALA A 385 36.79 5.25 -27.22
N GLY A 386 36.87 3.97 -26.84
CA GLY A 386 36.95 2.84 -27.77
C GLY A 386 35.70 2.70 -28.64
N MET A 387 34.50 2.96 -28.08
CA MET A 387 33.23 2.97 -28.82
C MET A 387 33.24 4.04 -29.91
N ARG A 388 33.56 5.28 -29.56
CA ARG A 388 33.65 6.40 -30.52
C ARG A 388 34.67 6.12 -31.62
N ARG A 389 35.87 5.61 -31.27
CA ARG A 389 36.87 5.18 -32.25
C ARG A 389 36.34 4.11 -33.19
N SER A 390 35.65 3.11 -32.68
CA SER A 390 35.04 2.03 -33.49
C SER A 390 34.03 2.57 -34.49
N ALA A 391 33.18 3.52 -34.09
CA ALA A 391 32.19 4.17 -34.96
C ALA A 391 32.90 5.01 -36.07
N THR A 392 33.96 5.72 -35.72
CA THR A 392 34.75 6.53 -36.67
C THR A 392 35.46 5.64 -37.69
N LEU A 393 36.14 4.56 -37.27
CA LEU A 393 36.82 3.63 -38.16
C LEU A 393 35.88 2.87 -39.11
N ARG A 394 34.61 2.75 -38.75
CA ARG A 394 33.56 2.14 -39.59
C ARG A 394 32.83 3.16 -40.45
N GLU A 395 33.25 4.43 -40.45
CA GLU A 395 32.65 5.51 -41.20
C GLU A 395 31.13 5.62 -41.04
N MET A 396 30.62 5.33 -39.83
CA MET A 396 29.19 5.31 -39.55
C MET A 396 28.54 6.66 -39.81
N ALA A 397 27.40 6.65 -40.51
CA ALA A 397 26.58 7.85 -40.71
C ALA A 397 26.05 8.40 -39.38
N ALA A 398 25.83 9.71 -39.29
CA ALA A 398 25.43 10.39 -38.05
C ALA A 398 24.20 9.76 -37.37
N ALA A 399 23.20 9.33 -38.15
CA ALA A 399 21.98 8.68 -37.61
C ALA A 399 22.26 7.29 -37.02
N GLU A 400 23.13 6.50 -37.67
CA GLU A 400 23.54 5.17 -37.22
C GLU A 400 24.45 5.23 -36.01
N ARG A 401 25.29 6.24 -35.94
CA ARG A 401 26.27 6.51 -34.88
C ARG A 401 25.61 6.96 -33.58
N LYS A 402 24.42 7.58 -33.64
CA LYS A 402 23.72 8.17 -32.49
C LYS A 402 23.60 7.26 -31.25
N PRO A 403 23.26 5.95 -31.35
CA PRO A 403 23.25 5.08 -30.19
C PRO A 403 24.61 4.83 -29.54
N VAL A 404 25.69 4.82 -30.35
CA VAL A 404 27.08 4.65 -29.90
C VAL A 404 27.54 5.87 -29.14
N ASP A 405 27.38 7.06 -29.74
CA ASP A 405 27.76 8.33 -29.11
C ASP A 405 26.91 8.55 -27.82
N GLY A 406 25.60 8.26 -27.85
CA GLY A 406 24.74 8.38 -26.67
C GLY A 406 25.17 7.45 -25.52
N CYS A 407 25.64 6.23 -25.83
CA CYS A 407 26.23 5.36 -24.82
C CYS A 407 27.54 5.89 -24.28
N ALA A 408 28.42 6.39 -25.16
CA ALA A 408 29.71 6.96 -24.76
C ALA A 408 29.53 8.23 -23.89
N ASP A 409 28.59 9.11 -24.25
CA ASP A 409 28.21 10.28 -23.43
C ASP A 409 27.70 9.87 -22.08
N TYR A 410 26.81 8.86 -22.02
CA TYR A 410 26.29 8.32 -20.77
C TYR A 410 27.43 7.82 -19.88
N LEU A 411 28.32 6.98 -20.37
CA LEU A 411 29.46 6.46 -19.61
C LEU A 411 30.39 7.56 -19.08
N LEU A 412 30.62 8.64 -19.85
CA LEU A 412 31.44 9.75 -19.42
C LEU A 412 30.75 10.62 -18.37
N ASN A 413 29.49 10.96 -18.57
CA ASN A 413 28.70 11.79 -17.64
C ASN A 413 28.51 11.14 -16.27
N TYR A 414 28.37 9.81 -16.24
CA TYR A 414 28.18 9.04 -15.01
C TYR A 414 29.44 8.39 -14.47
N SER A 415 30.64 8.67 -15.08
CA SER A 415 31.91 8.07 -14.67
C SER A 415 32.20 8.09 -13.16
N PRO A 416 31.86 9.14 -12.38
CA PRO A 416 32.08 9.14 -10.94
C PRO A 416 31.25 8.07 -10.19
N TYR A 417 30.11 7.65 -10.75
CA TYR A 417 29.15 6.71 -10.15
C TYR A 417 29.26 5.30 -10.74
N LEU A 418 30.20 5.05 -11.66
CA LEU A 418 30.46 3.77 -12.33
C LEU A 418 31.73 3.07 -11.80
N GLN A 419 32.09 3.30 -10.54
CA GLN A 419 33.29 2.69 -9.92
C GLN A 419 32.94 1.30 -9.40
N TYR A 420 32.53 0.41 -10.33
CA TYR A 420 32.10 -0.95 -9.97
C TYR A 420 33.22 -1.82 -9.43
N ASP A 421 34.46 -1.61 -9.84
CA ASP A 421 35.64 -2.29 -9.31
C ASP A 421 35.73 -2.13 -7.78
N LYS A 422 35.58 -0.89 -7.29
CA LYS A 422 35.59 -0.57 -5.89
C LYS A 422 34.33 -1.13 -5.19
N ALA A 423 33.15 -0.90 -5.79
CA ALA A 423 31.90 -1.36 -5.23
C ALA A 423 31.89 -2.89 -5.03
N LEU A 424 32.38 -3.65 -6.00
CA LEU A 424 32.48 -5.10 -5.92
C LEU A 424 33.49 -5.57 -4.88
N ALA A 425 34.67 -4.93 -4.82
CA ALA A 425 35.70 -5.23 -3.81
C ALA A 425 35.26 -4.94 -2.38
N GLU A 426 34.37 -3.95 -2.20
CA GLU A 426 33.80 -3.56 -0.91
C GLU A 426 32.48 -4.30 -0.57
N GLY A 427 32.04 -5.19 -1.44
CA GLY A 427 30.81 -5.96 -1.26
C GLY A 427 29.52 -5.16 -1.47
N VAL A 428 29.60 -3.98 -2.07
CA VAL A 428 28.47 -3.09 -2.35
C VAL A 428 27.61 -3.67 -3.48
N PRO A 429 26.27 -3.65 -3.38
CA PRO A 429 25.39 -4.04 -4.48
C PRO A 429 25.51 -3.04 -5.66
N ILE A 430 25.44 -3.56 -6.90
CA ILE A 430 25.55 -2.76 -8.13
C ILE A 430 24.30 -2.81 -9.01
N ALA A 431 23.22 -3.43 -8.55
CA ALA A 431 21.97 -3.56 -9.29
C ALA A 431 20.75 -3.29 -8.38
N THR A 432 19.73 -2.67 -8.94
CA THR A 432 18.57 -2.09 -8.26
C THR A 432 17.35 -3.00 -8.24
N GLY A 433 17.50 -4.32 -8.20
CA GLY A 433 16.40 -5.28 -8.28
C GLY A 433 15.24 -5.03 -7.29
N VAL A 434 15.51 -4.44 -6.13
CA VAL A 434 14.48 -4.10 -5.13
C VAL A 434 13.57 -2.98 -5.65
N ILE A 435 14.11 -1.91 -6.23
CA ILE A 435 13.31 -0.79 -6.74
C ILE A 435 12.56 -1.15 -8.02
N GLU A 436 13.16 -1.94 -8.92
CA GLU A 436 12.45 -2.45 -10.09
C GLU A 436 11.25 -3.30 -9.68
N GLY A 437 11.43 -4.19 -8.69
CA GLY A 437 10.36 -4.94 -8.05
C GLY A 437 9.30 -4.03 -7.45
N ALA A 438 9.68 -2.99 -6.73
CA ALA A 438 8.77 -2.01 -6.16
C ALA A 438 8.00 -1.24 -7.24
N CYS A 439 8.65 -0.73 -8.28
CA CYS A 439 8.01 -0.08 -9.41
C CYS A 439 7.00 -0.96 -10.14
N ARG A 440 7.28 -2.26 -10.23
CA ARG A 440 6.38 -3.24 -10.80
C ARG A 440 5.24 -3.57 -9.82
N HIS A 441 5.58 -4.18 -8.67
CA HIS A 441 4.58 -4.74 -7.77
C HIS A 441 3.82 -3.68 -6.98
N LEU A 442 4.48 -2.58 -6.54
CA LEU A 442 3.81 -1.52 -5.79
C LEU A 442 2.93 -0.67 -6.70
N VAL A 443 3.44 -0.30 -7.89
CA VAL A 443 2.75 0.67 -8.77
C VAL A 443 2.12 -0.02 -9.98
N LYS A 444 2.91 -0.62 -10.90
CA LYS A 444 2.43 -1.04 -12.22
C LYS A 444 1.33 -2.07 -12.14
N ASP A 445 1.50 -3.13 -11.36
CA ASP A 445 0.59 -4.30 -11.32
C ASP A 445 -0.81 -3.91 -10.83
N ARG A 446 -0.94 -2.83 -10.08
CA ARG A 446 -2.23 -2.33 -9.57
C ARG A 446 -2.76 -1.11 -10.34
N MET A 447 -1.89 -0.12 -10.58
CA MET A 447 -2.34 1.17 -11.12
C MET A 447 -2.65 1.13 -12.61
N ASN A 448 -2.15 0.12 -13.34
CA ASN A 448 -2.41 -0.07 -14.79
C ASN A 448 -3.54 -1.06 -15.07
N LEU A 449 -4.22 -1.58 -14.05
CA LEU A 449 -5.33 -2.52 -14.26
C LEU A 449 -6.48 -1.85 -15.02
N THR A 450 -7.01 -2.57 -16.02
CA THR A 450 -8.27 -2.23 -16.73
C THR A 450 -8.35 -0.81 -17.32
N GLY A 451 -7.22 -0.16 -17.61
CA GLY A 451 -7.21 1.20 -18.16
C GLY A 451 -7.72 2.26 -17.18
N ALA A 452 -7.60 2.02 -15.88
CA ALA A 452 -8.06 2.93 -14.85
C ALA A 452 -7.45 4.33 -14.97
N ARG A 453 -8.26 5.34 -14.73
CA ARG A 453 -7.84 6.74 -14.56
C ARG A 453 -8.07 7.13 -13.11
N TRP A 454 -6.99 7.46 -12.45
CA TRP A 454 -6.99 7.66 -11.00
C TRP A 454 -7.26 9.10 -10.60
N SER A 455 -8.01 9.29 -9.50
CA SER A 455 -7.92 10.52 -8.72
C SER A 455 -6.65 10.49 -7.87
N LEU A 456 -6.08 11.65 -7.54
CA LEU A 456 -4.87 11.74 -6.74
C LEU A 456 -5.06 11.08 -5.36
N THR A 457 -6.13 11.44 -4.66
CA THR A 457 -6.45 10.92 -3.33
C THR A 457 -6.69 9.41 -3.32
N GLY A 458 -7.40 8.88 -4.33
CA GLY A 458 -7.66 7.45 -4.43
C GLY A 458 -6.41 6.65 -4.79
N ALA A 459 -5.58 7.17 -5.69
CA ALA A 459 -4.32 6.54 -6.06
C ALA A 459 -3.34 6.51 -4.88
N GLU A 460 -3.20 7.63 -4.18
CA GLU A 460 -2.31 7.74 -3.01
C GLU A 460 -2.73 6.77 -1.92
N ALA A 461 -4.03 6.68 -1.59
CA ALA A 461 -4.54 5.74 -0.60
C ALA A 461 -4.21 4.27 -0.96
N VAL A 462 -4.40 3.88 -2.22
CA VAL A 462 -4.04 2.52 -2.68
C VAL A 462 -2.54 2.28 -2.61
N LEU A 463 -1.70 3.26 -2.99
CA LEU A 463 -0.24 3.14 -2.91
C LEU A 463 0.24 2.97 -1.46
N ARG A 464 -0.33 3.71 -0.51
CA ARG A 464 -0.05 3.56 0.93
C ARG A 464 -0.37 2.18 1.46
N LEU A 465 -1.56 1.65 1.16
CA LEU A 465 -1.96 0.29 1.57
C LEU A 465 -1.07 -0.79 0.94
N ARG A 466 -0.64 -0.60 -0.31
CA ARG A 466 0.30 -1.49 -0.98
C ARG A 466 1.70 -1.40 -0.36
N ALA A 467 2.15 -0.20 -0.01
CA ALA A 467 3.42 0.03 0.69
C ALA A 467 3.49 -0.74 2.01
N LEU A 468 2.45 -0.61 2.84
CA LEU A 468 2.32 -1.34 4.11
C LEU A 468 2.43 -2.85 3.91
N ARG A 469 1.73 -3.39 2.91
CA ARG A 469 1.78 -4.83 2.60
C ARG A 469 3.15 -5.28 2.07
N SER A 470 3.77 -4.48 1.20
CA SER A 470 5.06 -4.80 0.61
C SER A 470 6.22 -4.68 1.60
N SER A 471 6.02 -3.91 2.66
CA SER A 471 6.95 -3.73 3.78
C SER A 471 6.69 -4.69 4.94
N ASN A 472 5.64 -5.52 4.88
CA ASN A 472 5.14 -6.39 5.96
C ASN A 472 4.71 -5.63 7.22
N ASP A 473 4.27 -4.38 7.07
CA ASP A 473 3.86 -3.50 8.16
C ASP A 473 2.34 -3.41 8.33
N PHE A 474 1.56 -4.12 7.49
CA PHE A 474 0.10 -3.94 7.40
C PHE A 474 -0.62 -4.25 8.71
N ASP A 475 -0.26 -5.34 9.40
CA ASP A 475 -0.94 -5.73 10.64
C ASP A 475 -0.61 -4.78 11.79
N ALA A 476 0.66 -4.39 11.95
CA ALA A 476 1.06 -3.38 12.93
C ALA A 476 0.43 -1.99 12.65
N TYR A 477 0.34 -1.63 11.36
CA TYR A 477 -0.39 -0.43 10.96
C TYR A 477 -1.87 -0.51 11.33
N TRP A 478 -2.50 -1.68 11.16
CA TRP A 478 -3.92 -1.83 11.42
C TRP A 478 -4.25 -1.65 12.91
N GLU A 479 -3.43 -2.23 13.79
CA GLU A 479 -3.53 -1.99 15.25
C GLU A 479 -3.41 -0.51 15.59
N PHE A 480 -2.41 0.17 15.02
CA PHE A 480 -2.25 1.61 15.16
C PHE A 480 -3.46 2.39 14.62
N HIS A 481 -3.96 2.04 13.44
CA HIS A 481 -5.12 2.69 12.82
C HIS A 481 -6.38 2.56 13.69
N GLU A 482 -6.64 1.39 14.26
CA GLU A 482 -7.77 1.19 15.18
C GLU A 482 -7.65 2.02 16.46
N GLN A 483 -6.44 2.19 16.99
CA GLN A 483 -6.17 3.07 18.12
C GLN A 483 -6.38 4.54 17.74
N GLN A 484 -5.93 4.96 16.56
CA GLN A 484 -6.16 6.34 16.06
C GLN A 484 -7.65 6.60 15.79
N GLU A 485 -8.39 5.59 15.30
CA GLU A 485 -9.84 5.70 15.14
C GLU A 485 -10.54 5.84 16.51
N TYR A 486 -10.14 5.04 17.51
CA TYR A 486 -10.66 5.17 18.87
C TYR A 486 -10.44 6.57 19.43
N GLU A 487 -9.23 7.09 19.33
CA GLU A 487 -8.90 8.43 19.81
C GLU A 487 -9.72 9.51 19.06
N ARG A 488 -9.75 9.45 17.74
CA ARG A 488 -10.40 10.43 16.86
C ARG A 488 -11.92 10.43 16.98
N GLN A 489 -12.54 9.24 17.07
CA GLN A 489 -13.99 9.09 17.00
C GLN A 489 -14.66 9.01 18.38
N HIS A 490 -13.88 8.70 19.41
CA HIS A 490 -14.43 8.48 20.75
C HIS A 490 -13.69 9.30 21.80
N ALA A 491 -12.47 8.91 22.20
CA ALA A 491 -11.81 9.48 23.38
C ALA A 491 -11.70 11.01 23.33
N SER A 492 -11.30 11.59 22.20
CA SER A 492 -11.16 13.05 22.03
C SER A 492 -12.45 13.86 22.24
N HIS A 493 -13.61 13.20 22.23
CA HIS A 493 -14.91 13.86 22.44
C HIS A 493 -15.32 13.92 23.91
N TYR A 494 -14.60 13.24 24.80
CA TYR A 494 -14.88 13.17 26.23
C TYR A 494 -13.83 13.96 27.03
N ALA A 495 -14.23 14.44 28.21
CA ALA A 495 -13.32 15.09 29.14
C ALA A 495 -12.18 14.12 29.53
N ASP A 496 -10.97 14.65 29.63
CA ASP A 496 -9.76 13.90 29.96
C ASP A 496 -9.49 12.67 29.05
N HIS A 497 -10.06 12.67 27.84
CA HIS A 497 -10.02 11.54 26.89
C HIS A 497 -10.56 10.23 27.46
N HIS A 498 -11.43 10.31 28.49
CA HIS A 498 -11.98 9.17 29.18
C HIS A 498 -13.41 8.85 28.70
N VAL A 499 -13.58 7.74 27.98
CA VAL A 499 -14.90 7.22 27.62
C VAL A 499 -15.50 6.53 28.85
N PRO A 500 -16.66 6.96 29.38
CA PRO A 500 -17.28 6.36 30.55
C PRO A 500 -17.62 4.88 30.35
N GLU A 501 -17.39 4.07 31.38
CA GLU A 501 -17.84 2.69 31.39
C GLU A 501 -19.36 2.59 31.24
N THR A 502 -19.79 1.53 30.55
CA THR A 502 -21.20 1.29 30.31
C THR A 502 -21.64 -0.04 30.93
N VAL A 503 -22.86 -0.04 31.45
CA VAL A 503 -23.52 -1.27 31.92
C VAL A 503 -24.73 -1.60 31.05
N PRO A 504 -25.01 -2.89 30.80
CA PRO A 504 -26.27 -3.29 30.19
C PRO A 504 -27.42 -2.83 31.08
N SER A 505 -28.49 -2.30 30.50
CA SER A 505 -29.73 -2.12 31.24
C SER A 505 -30.32 -3.50 31.51
N VAL A 506 -30.62 -3.83 32.76
CA VAL A 506 -31.42 -5.00 33.10
C VAL A 506 -32.73 -4.85 32.34
N ALA A 507 -32.93 -5.65 31.32
CA ALA A 507 -33.92 -5.47 30.29
C ALA A 507 -35.34 -5.59 30.82
N SER A 508 -36.16 -4.58 30.56
CA SER A 508 -37.56 -4.85 30.20
C SER A 508 -37.57 -5.28 28.72
N SER A 509 -38.08 -6.45 28.45
CA SER A 509 -38.09 -7.13 27.15
C SER A 509 -39.07 -6.52 26.14
N SER A 510 -38.83 -5.27 25.72
CA SER A 510 -39.58 -4.69 24.61
C SER A 510 -38.65 -3.89 23.74
N ARG A 511 -38.21 -4.47 22.61
CA ARG A 511 -37.58 -3.72 21.51
C ARG A 511 -38.53 -2.60 21.09
N PRO A 512 -38.08 -1.34 20.97
CA PRO A 512 -38.92 -0.34 20.34
C PRO A 512 -39.16 -0.74 18.89
N SER A 513 -40.43 -0.87 18.52
CA SER A 513 -40.82 -1.14 17.12
C SER A 513 -40.22 -0.08 16.19
N PRO A 514 -39.61 -0.45 15.07
CA PRO A 514 -39.07 0.53 14.11
C PRO A 514 -40.23 1.40 13.62
N ARG A 515 -40.19 2.70 13.94
CA ARG A 515 -41.13 3.68 13.39
C ARG A 515 -41.11 3.56 11.87
N GLY A 516 -42.31 3.27 11.32
CA GLY A 516 -42.52 2.97 9.92
C GLY A 516 -41.82 3.97 8.97
N ARG A 517 -41.25 3.44 7.92
CA ARG A 517 -40.72 4.21 6.78
C ARG A 517 -41.81 5.20 6.33
N LEU A 518 -41.53 6.49 6.40
CA LEU A 518 -42.33 7.52 5.73
C LEU A 518 -42.41 7.17 4.24
N LYS A 519 -43.56 6.72 3.78
CA LYS A 519 -43.87 6.59 2.35
C LYS A 519 -43.95 8.01 1.80
N ILE A 520 -43.00 8.37 0.97
CA ILE A 520 -43.11 9.56 0.12
C ILE A 520 -44.20 9.27 -0.90
N VAL A 521 -45.39 9.82 -0.68
CA VAL A 521 -46.48 9.85 -1.66
C VAL A 521 -46.08 10.84 -2.73
N ARG A 522 -45.69 10.36 -3.91
CA ARG A 522 -45.58 11.23 -5.12
C ARG A 522 -46.99 11.67 -5.46
N LYS A 523 -47.22 12.99 -5.41
CA LYS A 523 -48.39 13.62 -6.01
C LYS A 523 -48.28 13.48 -7.52
N GLU A 524 -49.15 12.68 -8.10
CA GLU A 524 -49.41 12.72 -9.57
C GLU A 524 -50.04 14.06 -9.89
N GLU A 525 -49.37 14.89 -10.68
CA GLU A 525 -49.98 16.01 -11.35
C GLU A 525 -50.83 15.47 -12.50
N ARG A 526 -52.15 15.71 -12.39
CA ARG A 526 -53.09 15.57 -13.49
C ARG A 526 -53.04 16.85 -14.33
N SER A 527 -52.78 16.73 -15.59
CA SER A 527 -53.38 17.25 -16.82
C SER A 527 -52.35 17.47 -17.92
#